data_99cd83f4f25c3d7d4ce03721e072b11d
#
_entry.id   99cd83f4f25c3d7d4ce03721e072b11d
#
_cell.length_a   1.000
_cell.length_b   1.000
_cell.length_c   1.000
_cell.angle_alpha   90.00
_cell.angle_beta   90.00
_cell.angle_gamma   90.00
#
_symmetry.space_group_name_H-M   'P 1'
#
loop_
_entity.id
_entity.type
_entity.pdbx_description
1 polymer ?
#
loop_
_entity_poly.entity_id
_entity_poly.type
_entity_poly.pdbx_seq_one_letter_code
_entity_poly.pdbx_strand_id
1 'polypeptide(L)'
;MNNFFKSTTFKVLLSVAVVLVIATILATVSSTATSPLTKVVEVIVSPLTKVASYISTEFDDFKGGFVSANTYRDRVAELEQQVAEYQSQLVDYEKTKKQLASYEAFLDVREKNPDYTWVYSTIIGRDSADIFGSFTINKGSKDGIKVNDAVIYSDYLIGVVTEVNPTSAVVRSVFDPSVNVAAYDIRTGELGYVSSTHNGNCRLTGLDRNTSVSKGGIICTSGTGGIFPKDLIIGTVTTVEQSQTELSSYANLQLSVDSKDIHDCFVITAFDEE
;
A
#
# COMPACT_ATOMS: atom_id res chain seq x y z
N MET A 1 -27.15 -23.36 -50.78
CA MET A 1 -27.41 -24.74 -50.28
C MET A 1 -26.90 -25.89 -51.19
N ASN A 2 -26.03 -25.66 -52.19
CA ASN A 2 -25.69 -26.69 -53.19
C ASN A 2 -24.28 -27.29 -53.10
N ASN A 3 -23.47 -26.98 -52.08
CA ASN A 3 -22.10 -27.51 -52.00
C ASN A 3 -21.91 -28.67 -51.00
N PHE A 4 -22.96 -29.01 -50.24
CA PHE A 4 -22.88 -30.09 -49.25
C PHE A 4 -22.89 -31.47 -49.96
N PHE A 5 -23.61 -31.62 -51.07
CA PHE A 5 -23.70 -32.89 -51.83
C PHE A 5 -22.46 -33.21 -52.68
N LYS A 6 -21.54 -32.27 -52.85
CA LYS A 6 -20.27 -32.48 -53.59
C LYS A 6 -19.07 -32.79 -52.70
N SER A 7 -19.21 -32.72 -51.40
CA SER A 7 -18.14 -33.03 -50.46
C SER A 7 -17.78 -34.51 -50.47
N THR A 8 -16.46 -34.78 -50.46
CA THR A 8 -15.91 -36.14 -50.39
C THR A 8 -16.41 -36.92 -49.19
N THR A 9 -16.63 -36.21 -48.07
CA THR A 9 -17.20 -36.74 -46.82
C THR A 9 -18.64 -37.20 -47.00
N PHE A 10 -19.47 -36.44 -47.77
CA PHE A 10 -20.86 -36.86 -48.05
C PHE A 10 -20.91 -38.11 -48.93
N LYS A 11 -20.01 -38.21 -49.93
CA LYS A 11 -19.94 -39.42 -50.81
C LYS A 11 -19.51 -40.66 -50.04
N VAL A 12 -18.59 -40.51 -49.08
CA VAL A 12 -18.15 -41.61 -48.20
C VAL A 12 -19.30 -42.02 -47.25
N LEU A 13 -20.02 -41.08 -46.67
CA LEU A 13 -21.15 -41.34 -45.76
C LEU A 13 -22.32 -42.03 -46.52
N LEU A 14 -22.60 -41.56 -47.74
CA LEU A 14 -23.60 -42.20 -48.61
C LEU A 14 -23.20 -43.63 -49.03
N SER A 15 -21.93 -43.86 -49.33
CA SER A 15 -21.43 -45.18 -49.69
C SER A 15 -21.57 -46.19 -48.50
N VAL A 16 -21.24 -45.74 -47.29
CA VAL A 16 -21.39 -46.52 -46.05
C VAL A 16 -22.83 -46.80 -45.76
N ALA A 17 -23.75 -45.85 -45.95
CA ALA A 17 -25.19 -46.06 -45.78
C ALA A 17 -25.76 -47.09 -46.80
N VAL A 18 -25.31 -46.99 -48.05
CA VAL A 18 -25.72 -47.97 -49.11
C VAL A 18 -25.23 -49.39 -48.77
N VAL A 19 -24.00 -49.55 -48.30
CA VAL A 19 -23.47 -50.86 -47.89
C VAL A 19 -24.24 -51.44 -46.71
N LEU A 20 -24.63 -50.60 -45.72
CA LEU A 20 -25.43 -50.98 -44.57
C LEU A 20 -26.84 -51.45 -45.01
N VAL A 21 -27.46 -50.73 -45.94
CA VAL A 21 -28.76 -51.12 -46.50
C VAL A 21 -28.68 -52.48 -47.29
N ILE A 22 -27.61 -52.66 -48.08
CA ILE A 22 -27.36 -53.90 -48.79
C ILE A 22 -27.14 -55.07 -47.81
N ALA A 23 -26.36 -54.84 -46.73
CA ALA A 23 -26.11 -55.81 -45.69
C ALA A 23 -27.42 -56.25 -44.95
N THR A 24 -28.30 -55.27 -44.67
CA THR A 24 -29.61 -55.58 -44.03
C THR A 24 -30.56 -56.33 -44.96
N ILE A 25 -30.57 -56.04 -46.27
CA ILE A 25 -31.33 -56.71 -47.25
C ILE A 25 -30.84 -58.18 -47.43
N LEU A 26 -29.54 -58.41 -47.50
CA LEU A 26 -28.90 -59.70 -47.55
C LEU A 26 -29.20 -60.55 -46.30
N ALA A 27 -29.18 -59.91 -45.12
CA ALA A 27 -29.50 -60.59 -43.85
C ALA A 27 -30.98 -61.05 -43.77
N THR A 28 -31.94 -60.31 -44.37
CA THR A 28 -33.37 -60.68 -44.39
C THR A 28 -33.69 -61.72 -45.42
N VAL A 29 -32.95 -61.80 -46.52
CA VAL A 29 -33.18 -62.81 -47.59
C VAL A 29 -32.53 -64.18 -47.25
N SER A 30 -31.54 -64.20 -46.31
CA SER A 30 -30.76 -65.42 -45.99
C SER A 30 -31.30 -66.23 -44.80
N SER A 31 -32.57 -66.13 -44.47
CA SER A 31 -33.16 -66.90 -43.33
C SER A 31 -33.38 -68.41 -43.56
N THR A 32 -32.85 -68.99 -44.62
CA THR A 32 -32.85 -70.43 -44.82
C THR A 32 -31.57 -70.87 -45.51
N ALA A 33 -30.58 -71.29 -44.77
CA ALA A 33 -29.64 -72.40 -44.98
C ALA A 33 -28.24 -72.08 -44.38
N THR A 34 -27.76 -73.03 -43.67
CA THR A 34 -26.45 -73.13 -43.03
C THR A 34 -25.28 -72.85 -43.98
N SER A 35 -24.38 -71.86 -43.57
CA SER A 35 -22.94 -71.78 -43.90
C SER A 35 -22.54 -71.55 -45.38
N PRO A 36 -21.87 -70.53 -45.70
CA PRO A 36 -20.53 -70.11 -45.45
C PRO A 36 -20.37 -68.59 -45.13
N LEU A 37 -21.43 -67.94 -44.72
CA LEU A 37 -21.50 -66.45 -44.51
C LEU A 37 -20.82 -66.00 -43.24
N THR A 38 -20.41 -66.80 -42.29
CA THR A 38 -19.67 -66.43 -41.10
C THR A 38 -18.32 -65.88 -41.42
N LYS A 39 -17.62 -66.34 -42.47
CA LYS A 39 -16.33 -65.78 -42.90
C LYS A 39 -16.42 -64.42 -43.58
N VAL A 40 -17.54 -64.11 -44.22
CA VAL A 40 -17.76 -62.83 -44.89
C VAL A 40 -18.11 -61.72 -43.86
N VAL A 41 -18.85 -62.09 -42.82
CA VAL A 41 -19.19 -61.19 -41.72
C VAL A 41 -17.90 -60.79 -40.90
N GLU A 42 -17.03 -61.80 -40.69
CA GLU A 42 -15.78 -61.58 -39.95
C GLU A 42 -14.80 -60.61 -40.69
N VAL A 43 -14.76 -60.68 -42.02
CA VAL A 43 -13.93 -59.87 -42.89
C VAL A 43 -14.44 -58.37 -42.96
N ILE A 44 -15.77 -58.20 -42.87
CA ILE A 44 -16.40 -56.87 -42.97
C ILE A 44 -16.46 -56.17 -41.58
N VAL A 45 -16.65 -56.94 -40.50
CA VAL A 45 -16.78 -56.43 -39.13
C VAL A 45 -15.42 -56.12 -38.47
N SER A 46 -14.34 -56.86 -38.88
CA SER A 46 -13.00 -56.65 -38.32
C SER A 46 -12.41 -55.24 -38.55
N PRO A 47 -12.62 -54.54 -39.68
CA PRO A 47 -12.19 -53.16 -39.79
C PRO A 47 -13.04 -52.17 -38.99
N LEU A 48 -14.33 -52.49 -38.75
CA LEU A 48 -15.23 -51.61 -38.00
C LEU A 48 -14.86 -51.58 -36.49
N THR A 49 -14.48 -52.74 -35.95
CA THR A 49 -14.01 -52.81 -34.54
C THR A 49 -12.69 -52.10 -34.32
N LYS A 50 -11.79 -52.08 -35.33
CA LYS A 50 -10.54 -51.32 -35.28
C LYS A 50 -10.77 -49.81 -35.38
N VAL A 51 -11.76 -49.35 -36.14
CA VAL A 51 -12.14 -47.94 -36.22
C VAL A 51 -12.83 -47.49 -34.92
N ALA A 52 -13.68 -48.34 -34.33
CA ALA A 52 -14.35 -48.06 -33.07
C ALA A 52 -13.33 -47.94 -31.90
N SER A 53 -12.28 -48.79 -31.88
CA SER A 53 -11.23 -48.68 -30.88
C SER A 53 -10.33 -47.46 -31.08
N TYR A 54 -10.11 -47.01 -32.31
CA TYR A 54 -9.35 -45.78 -32.61
C TYR A 54 -10.13 -44.54 -32.18
N ILE A 55 -11.43 -44.49 -32.35
CA ILE A 55 -12.28 -43.36 -31.92
C ILE A 55 -12.39 -43.32 -30.40
N SER A 56 -12.40 -44.47 -29.71
CA SER A 56 -12.48 -44.47 -28.24
C SER A 56 -11.19 -43.98 -27.57
N THR A 57 -10.02 -44.24 -28.14
CA THR A 57 -8.75 -43.74 -27.60
C THR A 57 -8.58 -42.22 -27.79
N GLU A 58 -9.02 -41.67 -28.94
CA GLU A 58 -9.01 -40.21 -29.12
C GLU A 58 -10.05 -39.47 -28.26
N PHE A 59 -11.19 -40.16 -27.96
CA PHE A 59 -12.21 -39.61 -27.09
C PHE A 59 -11.81 -39.59 -25.60
N ASP A 60 -11.01 -40.55 -25.17
CA ASP A 60 -10.48 -40.61 -23.82
C ASP A 60 -9.37 -39.57 -23.62
N ASP A 61 -8.52 -39.33 -24.63
CA ASP A 61 -7.54 -38.21 -24.60
C ASP A 61 -8.22 -36.82 -24.62
N PHE A 62 -9.35 -36.72 -25.34
CA PHE A 62 -10.14 -35.47 -25.33
C PHE A 62 -10.82 -35.21 -23.99
N LYS A 63 -11.35 -36.26 -23.33
CA LYS A 63 -11.87 -36.13 -21.95
C LYS A 63 -10.78 -35.84 -20.94
N GLY A 64 -9.61 -36.43 -21.07
CA GLY A 64 -8.41 -36.14 -20.25
C GLY A 64 -8.00 -34.67 -20.36
N GLY A 65 -8.03 -34.10 -21.57
CA GLY A 65 -7.75 -32.69 -21.79
C GLY A 65 -8.74 -31.71 -21.13
N PHE A 66 -10.03 -32.05 -21.15
CA PHE A 66 -11.08 -31.23 -20.50
C PHE A 66 -11.02 -31.30 -18.98
N VAL A 67 -10.76 -32.47 -18.40
CA VAL A 67 -10.57 -32.65 -16.95
C VAL A 67 -9.31 -31.90 -16.49
N SER A 68 -8.22 -31.99 -17.27
CA SER A 68 -6.99 -31.23 -16.99
C SER A 68 -7.22 -29.70 -17.02
N ALA A 69 -7.99 -29.19 -18.00
CA ALA A 69 -8.28 -27.75 -18.10
C ALA A 69 -9.06 -27.21 -16.90
N ASN A 70 -10.02 -27.96 -16.37
CA ASN A 70 -10.74 -27.58 -15.16
C ASN A 70 -9.82 -27.63 -13.91
N THR A 71 -9.03 -28.70 -13.80
CA THR A 71 -8.06 -28.84 -12.69
C THR A 71 -7.00 -27.71 -12.72
N TYR A 72 -6.57 -27.28 -13.90
CA TYR A 72 -5.67 -26.12 -14.02
C TYR A 72 -6.35 -24.81 -13.63
N ARG A 73 -7.62 -24.61 -13.99
CA ARG A 73 -8.39 -23.43 -13.57
C ARG A 73 -8.58 -23.37 -12.07
N ASP A 74 -8.94 -24.50 -11.45
CA ASP A 74 -9.09 -24.58 -10.00
C ASP A 74 -7.76 -24.32 -9.29
N ARG A 75 -6.65 -24.81 -9.85
CA ARG A 75 -5.32 -24.56 -9.32
C ARG A 75 -4.88 -23.11 -9.46
N VAL A 76 -5.20 -22.47 -10.59
CA VAL A 76 -4.94 -21.03 -10.79
C VAL A 76 -5.76 -20.21 -9.79
N ALA A 77 -7.05 -20.50 -9.62
CA ALA A 77 -7.88 -19.79 -8.64
C ALA A 77 -7.38 -19.97 -7.20
N GLU A 78 -6.94 -21.18 -6.83
CA GLU A 78 -6.32 -21.45 -5.54
C GLU A 78 -5.02 -20.65 -5.34
N LEU A 79 -4.17 -20.61 -6.35
CA LEU A 79 -2.92 -19.85 -6.31
C LEU A 79 -3.18 -18.33 -6.25
N GLU A 80 -4.16 -17.82 -6.99
CA GLU A 80 -4.57 -16.42 -6.92
C GLU A 80 -5.09 -16.06 -5.53
N GLN A 81 -5.85 -16.94 -4.91
CA GLN A 81 -6.32 -16.77 -3.53
C GLN A 81 -5.15 -16.77 -2.53
N GLN A 82 -4.19 -17.69 -2.67
CA GLN A 82 -2.98 -17.71 -1.83
C GLN A 82 -2.16 -16.44 -2.00
N VAL A 83 -1.99 -15.96 -3.23
CA VAL A 83 -1.29 -14.69 -3.49
C VAL A 83 -2.00 -13.51 -2.82
N ALA A 84 -3.34 -13.42 -2.93
CA ALA A 84 -4.10 -12.37 -2.27
C ALA A 84 -3.98 -12.44 -0.74
N GLU A 85 -3.99 -13.65 -0.17
CA GLU A 85 -3.79 -13.85 1.26
C GLU A 85 -2.38 -13.43 1.71
N TYR A 86 -1.34 -13.84 0.99
CA TYR A 86 0.03 -13.43 1.29
C TYR A 86 0.25 -11.93 1.15
N GLN A 87 -0.39 -11.28 0.16
CA GLN A 87 -0.35 -9.83 0.01
C GLN A 87 -0.99 -9.13 1.21
N SER A 88 -2.13 -9.62 1.70
CA SER A 88 -2.78 -9.10 2.91
C SER A 88 -1.88 -9.25 4.13
N GLN A 89 -1.29 -10.44 4.33
CA GLN A 89 -0.37 -10.69 5.44
C GLN A 89 0.89 -9.79 5.36
N LEU A 90 1.40 -9.53 4.17
CA LEU A 90 2.54 -8.63 3.96
C LEU A 90 2.18 -7.19 4.36
N VAL A 91 0.99 -6.71 3.97
CA VAL A 91 0.52 -5.37 4.37
C VAL A 91 0.41 -5.27 5.89
N ASP A 92 -0.19 -6.26 6.54
CA ASP A 92 -0.32 -6.29 8.01
C ASP A 92 1.04 -6.37 8.71
N TYR A 93 1.96 -7.15 8.17
CA TYR A 93 3.33 -7.24 8.68
C TYR A 93 4.06 -5.89 8.59
N GLU A 94 4.04 -5.25 7.44
CA GLU A 94 4.69 -3.94 7.23
C GLU A 94 4.07 -2.85 8.12
N LYS A 95 2.75 -2.87 8.29
CA LYS A 95 2.05 -1.97 9.20
C LYS A 95 2.50 -2.19 10.65
N THR A 96 2.50 -3.43 11.11
CA THR A 96 2.91 -3.78 12.48
C THR A 96 4.38 -3.43 12.73
N LYS A 97 5.25 -3.67 11.77
CA LYS A 97 6.67 -3.33 11.84
C LYS A 97 6.89 -1.81 11.97
N LYS A 98 6.14 -1.00 11.20
CA LYS A 98 6.19 0.46 11.31
C LYS A 98 5.70 0.94 12.67
N GLN A 99 4.61 0.35 13.18
CA GLN A 99 4.10 0.68 14.51
C GLN A 99 5.11 0.32 15.60
N LEU A 100 5.75 -0.85 15.52
CA LEU A 100 6.78 -1.26 16.47
C LEU A 100 7.95 -0.27 16.48
N ALA A 101 8.47 0.10 15.31
CA ALA A 101 9.55 1.07 15.21
C ALA A 101 9.15 2.45 15.80
N SER A 102 7.90 2.87 15.62
CA SER A 102 7.38 4.10 16.23
C SER A 102 7.30 4.00 17.75
N TYR A 103 6.89 2.85 18.29
CA TYR A 103 6.86 2.63 19.74
C TYR A 103 8.27 2.54 20.35
N GLU A 104 9.21 1.89 19.68
CA GLU A 104 10.60 1.82 20.13
C GLU A 104 11.23 3.22 20.21
N ALA A 105 11.07 4.02 19.14
CA ALA A 105 11.54 5.40 19.12
C ALA A 105 10.88 6.24 20.23
N PHE A 106 9.60 6.02 20.51
CA PHE A 106 8.90 6.68 21.61
C PHE A 106 9.43 6.27 22.99
N LEU A 107 9.73 5.00 23.20
CA LEU A 107 10.27 4.54 24.49
C LEU A 107 11.60 5.21 24.81
N ASP A 108 12.46 5.41 23.82
CA ASP A 108 13.73 6.13 23.97
C ASP A 108 13.51 7.58 24.38
N VAL A 109 12.53 8.28 23.79
CA VAL A 109 12.19 9.67 24.13
C VAL A 109 11.59 9.75 25.53
N ARG A 110 10.70 8.81 25.87
CA ARG A 110 10.05 8.74 27.18
C ARG A 110 11.07 8.48 28.30
N GLU A 111 12.06 7.63 28.06
CA GLU A 111 13.10 7.34 29.04
C GLU A 111 13.98 8.57 29.31
N LYS A 112 14.22 9.40 28.30
CA LYS A 112 14.95 10.69 28.43
C LYS A 112 14.13 11.76 29.14
N ASN A 113 12.78 11.72 29.02
CA ASN A 113 11.87 12.76 29.54
C ASN A 113 10.76 12.11 30.38
N PRO A 114 11.08 11.59 31.58
CA PRO A 114 10.12 10.88 32.43
C PRO A 114 8.98 11.77 32.95
N ASP A 115 9.19 13.07 33.00
CA ASP A 115 8.24 14.04 33.55
C ASP A 115 7.17 14.49 32.54
N TYR A 116 7.30 14.08 31.26
CA TYR A 116 6.30 14.41 30.24
C TYR A 116 5.11 13.46 30.28
N THR A 117 3.92 14.01 30.08
CA THR A 117 2.71 13.22 29.86
C THR A 117 2.42 13.13 28.38
N TRP A 118 2.23 11.89 27.90
CA TRP A 118 2.12 11.56 26.49
C TRP A 118 0.78 10.97 26.13
N VAL A 119 0.23 11.35 24.98
CA VAL A 119 -0.94 10.71 24.37
C VAL A 119 -0.55 10.21 22.98
N TYR A 120 -0.55 8.89 22.80
CA TYR A 120 -0.38 8.29 21.46
C TYR A 120 -1.58 8.58 20.59
N SER A 121 -1.36 8.98 19.35
CA SER A 121 -2.41 9.34 18.40
C SER A 121 -2.07 8.85 16.98
N THR A 122 -3.10 8.52 16.23
CA THR A 122 -3.01 8.16 14.81
C THR A 122 -3.59 9.29 13.95
N ILE A 123 -2.95 9.59 12.84
CA ILE A 123 -3.42 10.60 11.89
C ILE A 123 -4.57 10.00 11.08
N ILE A 124 -5.77 10.60 11.19
CA ILE A 124 -7.00 10.12 10.55
C ILE A 124 -7.45 10.95 9.36
N GLY A 125 -6.87 12.12 9.17
CA GLY A 125 -7.24 13.01 8.07
C GLY A 125 -6.12 13.99 7.72
N ARG A 126 -6.04 14.34 6.45
CA ARG A 126 -5.17 15.37 5.91
C ARG A 126 -5.96 16.19 4.90
N ASP A 127 -5.81 17.49 4.94
CA ASP A 127 -6.39 18.35 3.90
C ASP A 127 -5.42 18.40 2.72
N SER A 128 -5.83 17.86 1.60
CA SER A 128 -5.03 17.87 0.37
C SER A 128 -4.89 19.26 -0.26
N ALA A 129 -5.75 20.21 0.14
CA ALA A 129 -5.67 21.61 -0.27
C ALA A 129 -4.71 22.43 0.61
N ASP A 130 -4.37 21.92 1.80
CA ASP A 130 -3.39 22.55 2.68
C ASP A 130 -1.96 22.21 2.26
N ILE A 131 -1.28 23.18 1.72
CA ILE A 131 0.12 23.07 1.27
C ILE A 131 1.11 22.93 2.44
N PHE A 132 0.72 23.32 3.64
CA PHE A 132 1.55 23.27 4.84
C PHE A 132 1.49 21.95 5.59
N GLY A 133 0.57 21.06 5.18
CA GLY A 133 0.52 19.69 5.67
C GLY A 133 -0.07 19.54 7.08
N SER A 134 -1.05 20.38 7.45
CA SER A 134 -1.84 20.20 8.66
C SER A 134 -2.63 18.89 8.60
N PHE A 135 -2.92 18.30 9.75
CA PHE A 135 -3.57 17.01 9.82
C PHE A 135 -4.48 16.88 11.04
N THR A 136 -5.37 15.90 11.01
CA THR A 136 -6.29 15.58 12.10
C THR A 136 -5.88 14.26 12.76
N ILE A 137 -5.90 14.23 14.09
CA ILE A 137 -5.59 13.05 14.90
C ILE A 137 -6.85 12.48 15.55
N ASN A 138 -6.82 11.17 15.88
CA ASN A 138 -7.93 10.41 16.46
C ASN A 138 -8.06 10.56 18.00
N LYS A 139 -7.47 11.59 18.58
CA LYS A 139 -7.48 11.91 20.01
C LYS A 139 -7.92 13.34 20.22
N GLY A 140 -8.64 13.59 21.32
CA GLY A 140 -9.22 14.90 21.60
C GLY A 140 -9.29 15.24 23.08
N SER A 141 -10.23 16.12 23.45
CA SER A 141 -10.35 16.60 24.84
C SER A 141 -10.66 15.49 25.84
N LYS A 142 -11.32 14.41 25.43
CA LYS A 142 -11.57 13.24 26.29
C LYS A 142 -10.30 12.49 26.65
N ASP A 143 -9.26 12.62 25.84
CA ASP A 143 -7.94 11.99 26.02
C ASP A 143 -6.96 12.94 26.74
N GLY A 144 -7.41 14.14 27.14
CA GLY A 144 -6.60 15.13 27.83
C GLY A 144 -5.90 16.15 26.92
N ILE A 145 -6.11 16.08 25.60
CA ILE A 145 -5.50 17.01 24.64
C ILE A 145 -6.12 18.40 24.75
N LYS A 146 -5.26 19.41 24.65
CA LYS A 146 -5.60 20.84 24.71
C LYS A 146 -5.01 21.58 23.52
N VAL A 147 -5.53 22.76 23.26
CA VAL A 147 -4.95 23.70 22.31
C VAL A 147 -3.58 24.12 22.81
N ASN A 148 -2.62 24.24 21.91
CA ASN A 148 -1.20 24.50 22.09
C ASN A 148 -0.37 23.30 22.58
N ASP A 149 -0.94 22.11 22.74
CA ASP A 149 -0.14 20.91 22.99
C ASP A 149 0.82 20.63 21.82
N ALA A 150 2.08 20.34 22.15
CA ALA A 150 3.09 20.00 21.15
C ALA A 150 2.87 18.60 20.59
N VAL A 151 3.03 18.45 19.27
CA VAL A 151 2.90 17.15 18.58
C VAL A 151 4.26 16.76 18.01
N ILE A 152 4.71 15.56 18.37
CA ILE A 152 6.03 15.05 17.99
C ILE A 152 5.95 13.70 17.28
N TYR A 153 6.98 13.41 16.53
CA TYR A 153 7.30 12.11 15.98
C TYR A 153 8.75 11.77 16.36
N SER A 154 8.97 10.73 17.19
CA SER A 154 10.26 10.54 17.85
C SER A 154 10.67 11.82 18.59
N ASP A 155 11.90 12.28 18.46
CA ASP A 155 12.43 13.51 19.06
C ASP A 155 12.12 14.78 18.25
N TYR A 156 11.32 14.68 17.16
CA TYR A 156 11.09 15.78 16.23
C TYR A 156 9.77 16.48 16.48
N LEU A 157 9.79 17.79 16.60
CA LEU A 157 8.57 18.60 16.61
C LEU A 157 7.97 18.63 15.20
N ILE A 158 6.72 18.18 15.06
CA ILE A 158 6.01 18.14 13.77
C ILE A 158 4.86 19.14 13.68
N GLY A 159 4.34 19.60 14.81
CA GLY A 159 3.25 20.57 14.83
C GLY A 159 2.76 20.91 16.22
N VAL A 160 1.66 21.66 16.24
CA VAL A 160 0.97 22.11 17.46
C VAL A 160 -0.53 21.93 17.29
N VAL A 161 -1.23 21.53 18.35
CA VAL A 161 -2.68 21.41 18.37
C VAL A 161 -3.31 22.80 18.30
N THR A 162 -4.18 23.04 17.33
CA THR A 162 -4.87 24.33 17.15
C THR A 162 -6.37 24.27 17.44
N GLU A 163 -6.99 23.11 17.20
CA GLU A 163 -8.41 22.91 17.46
C GLU A 163 -8.61 21.55 18.12
N VAL A 164 -9.51 21.50 19.11
CA VAL A 164 -9.77 20.28 19.87
C VAL A 164 -11.27 20.00 19.90
N ASN A 165 -11.63 18.82 19.40
CA ASN A 165 -12.94 18.22 19.51
C ASN A 165 -12.95 17.13 20.59
N PRO A 166 -14.12 16.58 20.98
CA PRO A 166 -14.18 15.54 22.02
C PRO A 166 -13.34 14.27 21.72
N THR A 167 -13.22 13.87 20.45
CA THR A 167 -12.56 12.62 20.02
C THR A 167 -11.52 12.83 18.93
N SER A 168 -11.24 14.06 18.56
CA SER A 168 -10.25 14.39 17.52
C SER A 168 -9.63 15.76 17.80
N ALA A 169 -8.48 16.04 17.22
CA ALA A 169 -7.87 17.36 17.27
C ALA A 169 -7.21 17.67 15.91
N VAL A 170 -7.16 18.97 15.58
CA VAL A 170 -6.46 19.47 14.41
C VAL A 170 -5.08 19.93 14.83
N VAL A 171 -4.08 19.41 14.13
CA VAL A 171 -2.68 19.75 14.33
C VAL A 171 -2.21 20.59 13.15
N ARG A 172 -1.68 21.76 13.46
CA ARG A 172 -1.04 22.61 12.49
C ARG A 172 0.44 22.32 12.44
N SER A 173 0.95 22.09 11.25
CA SER A 173 2.35 21.73 11.05
C SER A 173 3.29 22.91 11.35
N VAL A 174 4.53 22.63 11.72
CA VAL A 174 5.61 23.62 11.81
C VAL A 174 5.96 24.29 10.47
N PHE A 175 5.46 23.76 9.35
CA PHE A 175 5.51 24.40 8.03
C PHE A 175 4.51 25.55 7.85
N ASP A 176 3.54 25.69 8.74
CA ASP A 176 2.55 26.76 8.64
C ASP A 176 3.14 28.10 9.09
N PRO A 177 3.02 29.16 8.29
CA PRO A 177 3.54 30.49 8.65
C PRO A 177 2.94 31.09 9.92
N SER A 178 1.78 30.60 10.38
CA SER A 178 1.17 31.05 11.64
C SER A 178 1.76 30.38 12.87
N VAL A 179 2.57 29.32 12.71
CA VAL A 179 3.27 28.65 13.80
C VAL A 179 4.65 29.27 13.97
N ASN A 180 4.89 29.86 15.14
CA ASN A 180 6.18 30.41 15.52
C ASN A 180 6.72 29.64 16.71
N VAL A 181 7.92 29.09 16.58
CA VAL A 181 8.54 28.26 17.60
C VAL A 181 9.81 28.95 18.09
N ALA A 182 9.88 29.27 19.38
CA ALA A 182 11.11 29.73 20.00
C ALA A 182 12.14 28.59 19.98
N ALA A 183 13.30 28.86 19.39
CA ALA A 183 14.28 27.84 19.07
C ALA A 183 15.71 28.33 19.28
N TYR A 184 16.66 27.39 19.32
CA TYR A 184 18.08 27.68 19.43
C TYR A 184 18.92 26.70 18.64
N ASP A 185 20.12 27.11 18.24
CA ASP A 185 21.13 26.20 17.68
C ASP A 185 21.82 25.46 18.83
N ILE A 186 21.74 24.14 18.89
CA ILE A 186 22.29 23.33 20.00
C ILE A 186 23.81 23.50 20.16
N ARG A 187 24.53 23.86 19.10
CA ARG A 187 25.99 24.01 19.12
C ARG A 187 26.44 25.34 19.61
N THR A 188 25.75 26.42 19.17
CA THR A 188 26.15 27.82 19.50
C THR A 188 25.38 28.39 20.67
N GLY A 189 24.21 27.80 20.99
CA GLY A 189 23.28 28.32 22.00
C GLY A 189 22.54 29.59 21.56
N GLU A 190 22.71 30.01 20.31
CA GLU A 190 22.10 31.23 19.79
C GLU A 190 20.60 31.06 19.60
N LEU A 191 19.82 31.96 20.20
CA LEU A 191 18.36 31.93 20.20
C LEU A 191 17.78 32.61 18.96
N GLY A 192 16.62 32.15 18.53
CA GLY A 192 15.84 32.75 17.47
C GLY A 192 14.42 32.18 17.43
N TYR A 193 13.70 32.43 16.35
CA TYR A 193 12.37 31.94 16.15
C TYR A 193 12.28 31.17 14.83
N VAL A 194 11.78 29.94 14.88
CA VAL A 194 11.48 29.20 13.67
C VAL A 194 10.10 29.59 13.20
N SER A 195 10.03 30.03 11.96
CA SER A 195 8.79 30.33 11.25
C SER A 195 8.90 29.88 9.80
N SER A 196 7.78 29.61 9.16
CA SER A 196 7.74 29.28 7.75
C SER A 196 7.32 30.48 6.91
N THR A 197 7.82 30.50 5.68
CA THR A 197 7.35 31.44 4.66
C THR A 197 6.12 30.87 3.95
N HIS A 198 5.36 31.73 3.25
CA HIS A 198 4.21 31.30 2.45
C HIS A 198 4.56 30.27 1.36
N ASN A 199 5.83 30.13 1.03
CA ASN A 199 6.33 29.12 0.10
C ASN A 199 6.72 27.78 0.78
N GLY A 200 6.44 27.63 2.07
CA GLY A 200 6.75 26.41 2.83
C GLY A 200 8.22 26.28 3.24
N ASN A 201 9.06 27.31 3.08
CA ASN A 201 10.44 27.28 3.54
C ASN A 201 10.52 27.67 5.02
N CYS A 202 11.02 26.78 5.86
CA CYS A 202 11.30 27.06 7.27
C CYS A 202 12.59 27.86 7.44
N ARG A 203 12.55 28.83 8.34
CA ARG A 203 13.68 29.69 8.68
C ARG A 203 13.81 29.91 10.18
N LEU A 204 15.03 29.92 10.66
CA LEU A 204 15.35 30.47 11.96
C LEU A 204 15.66 31.97 11.77
N THR A 205 14.88 32.83 12.36
CA THR A 205 14.94 34.29 12.27
C THR A 205 15.33 34.89 13.62
N GLY A 206 15.68 36.19 13.65
CA GLY A 206 16.08 36.90 14.89
C GLY A 206 17.54 36.67 15.27
N LEU A 207 18.37 36.14 14.36
CA LEU A 207 19.79 35.96 14.57
C LEU A 207 20.54 37.29 14.42
N ASP A 208 21.60 37.45 15.19
CA ASP A 208 22.51 38.61 15.03
C ASP A 208 23.13 38.62 13.62
N ARG A 209 23.52 39.84 13.16
CA ARG A 209 24.16 40.00 11.85
C ARG A 209 25.44 39.17 11.71
N ASN A 210 26.19 39.03 12.81
CA ASN A 210 27.41 38.24 12.89
C ASN A 210 27.16 36.90 13.60
N THR A 211 26.05 36.24 13.25
CA THR A 211 25.66 34.95 13.86
C THR A 211 26.77 33.91 13.77
N SER A 212 26.89 33.10 14.80
CA SER A 212 27.77 31.93 14.84
C SER A 212 27.07 30.67 14.29
N VAL A 213 25.75 30.73 13.99
CA VAL A 213 25.00 29.67 13.37
C VAL A 213 25.56 29.39 11.98
N SER A 214 25.72 28.14 11.62
CA SER A 214 26.30 27.77 10.34
C SER A 214 25.66 26.51 9.79
N LYS A 215 25.88 26.24 8.50
CA LYS A 215 25.40 25.03 7.83
C LYS A 215 25.69 23.76 8.64
N GLY A 216 24.66 22.87 8.75
CA GLY A 216 24.72 21.65 9.52
C GLY A 216 24.41 21.84 11.02
N GLY A 217 24.09 23.06 11.48
CA GLY A 217 23.58 23.32 12.84
C GLY A 217 22.24 22.64 13.04
N ILE A 218 22.03 22.03 14.21
CA ILE A 218 20.76 21.39 14.60
C ILE A 218 19.98 22.40 15.42
N ILE A 219 18.75 22.69 15.01
CA ILE A 219 17.87 23.64 15.65
C ILE A 219 16.85 22.88 16.50
N CYS A 220 16.78 23.24 17.78
CA CYS A 220 15.87 22.65 18.76
C CYS A 220 14.98 23.73 19.38
N THR A 221 13.86 23.32 19.96
CA THR A 221 12.98 24.18 20.76
C THR A 221 13.72 24.69 21.98
N SER A 222 13.50 25.97 22.34
CA SER A 222 14.19 26.60 23.50
C SER A 222 13.42 26.45 24.82
N GLY A 223 12.17 25.96 24.80
CA GLY A 223 11.28 25.99 25.97
C GLY A 223 10.67 27.37 26.26
N THR A 224 11.16 28.43 25.64
CA THR A 224 10.70 29.80 25.92
C THR A 224 9.25 29.99 25.53
N GLY A 225 8.44 30.50 26.46
CA GLY A 225 7.00 30.73 26.25
C GLY A 225 6.08 29.59 26.69
N GLY A 226 6.65 28.47 27.22
CA GLY A 226 5.86 27.40 27.87
C GLY A 226 4.91 26.63 26.96
N ILE A 227 5.00 26.81 25.64
CA ILE A 227 4.16 26.08 24.66
C ILE A 227 4.83 24.77 24.21
N PHE A 228 6.13 24.84 24.01
CA PHE A 228 6.91 23.70 23.55
C PHE A 228 7.94 23.32 24.62
N PRO A 229 8.05 22.02 24.95
CA PRO A 229 9.17 21.56 25.75
C PRO A 229 10.50 21.94 25.11
N LYS A 230 11.55 22.06 25.90
CA LYS A 230 12.91 22.31 25.43
C LYS A 230 13.48 21.06 24.74
N ASP A 231 14.45 21.26 23.84
CA ASP A 231 15.29 20.24 23.20
C ASP A 231 14.58 19.33 22.18
N LEU A 232 13.35 19.65 21.74
CA LEU A 232 12.74 18.98 20.61
C LEU A 232 13.41 19.44 19.31
N ILE A 233 13.83 18.50 18.48
CA ILE A 233 14.51 18.81 17.21
C ILE A 233 13.50 19.36 16.22
N ILE A 234 13.83 20.47 15.56
CA ILE A 234 13.00 21.06 14.49
C ILE A 234 13.60 20.70 13.13
N GLY A 235 14.90 20.97 12.94
CA GLY A 235 15.54 20.75 11.66
C GLY A 235 17.02 21.06 11.67
N THR A 236 17.60 21.05 10.46
CA THR A 236 19.03 21.30 10.25
C THR A 236 19.22 22.52 9.35
N VAL A 237 20.19 23.35 9.68
CA VAL A 237 20.56 24.55 8.90
C VAL A 237 21.14 24.14 7.55
N THR A 238 20.57 24.66 6.47
CA THR A 238 21.08 24.46 5.10
C THR A 238 21.96 25.61 4.63
N THR A 239 21.50 26.86 4.85
CA THR A 239 22.21 28.07 4.49
C THR A 239 21.94 29.15 5.54
N VAL A 240 22.88 30.07 5.71
CA VAL A 240 22.70 31.27 6.52
C VAL A 240 22.85 32.48 5.61
N GLU A 241 21.91 33.41 5.68
CA GLU A 241 21.82 34.58 4.83
C GLU A 241 21.58 35.84 5.66
N GLN A 242 22.13 36.96 5.19
CA GLN A 242 21.84 38.23 5.81
C GLN A 242 20.56 38.83 5.24
N SER A 243 19.72 39.38 6.10
CA SER A 243 18.53 40.12 5.68
C SER A 243 18.97 41.39 4.93
N GLN A 244 18.35 41.63 3.79
CA GLN A 244 18.60 42.88 3.02
C GLN A 244 17.86 44.07 3.59
N THR A 245 16.83 43.83 4.38
CA THR A 245 15.93 44.87 4.92
C THR A 245 16.12 45.11 6.41
N GLU A 246 16.73 44.18 7.14
CA GLU A 246 16.94 44.22 8.58
C GLU A 246 18.42 44.06 8.92
N LEU A 247 18.84 44.55 10.08
CA LEU A 247 20.19 44.34 10.60
C LEU A 247 20.35 42.97 11.27
N SER A 248 19.72 41.95 10.69
CA SER A 248 19.64 40.57 11.21
C SER A 248 20.07 39.57 10.15
N SER A 249 20.36 38.37 10.58
CA SER A 249 20.57 37.21 9.73
C SER A 249 19.44 36.22 9.95
N TYR A 250 19.24 35.30 8.97
CA TYR A 250 18.34 34.16 9.09
C TYR A 250 19.02 32.92 8.54
N ALA A 251 18.64 31.77 9.10
CA ALA A 251 19.11 30.49 8.61
C ALA A 251 17.93 29.72 7.95
N ASN A 252 18.10 29.28 6.72
CA ASN A 252 17.14 28.38 6.08
C ASN A 252 17.30 26.98 6.67
N LEU A 253 16.19 26.36 7.01
CA LEU A 253 16.14 25.05 7.64
C LEU A 253 15.57 24.01 6.68
N GLN A 254 16.15 22.82 6.73
CA GLN A 254 15.52 21.60 6.25
C GLN A 254 14.93 20.91 7.48
N LEU A 255 13.62 20.70 7.49
CA LEU A 255 12.98 19.92 8.54
C LEU A 255 13.40 18.45 8.42
N SER A 256 13.62 17.81 9.55
CA SER A 256 14.11 16.45 9.60
C SER A 256 13.03 15.42 9.24
N VAL A 257 11.76 15.79 9.39
CA VAL A 257 10.61 14.90 9.16
C VAL A 257 9.52 15.66 8.41
N ASP A 258 9.04 15.09 7.31
CA ASP A 258 7.83 15.59 6.63
C ASP A 258 6.58 14.97 7.27
N SER A 259 5.67 15.83 7.72
CA SER A 259 4.41 15.38 8.31
C SER A 259 3.59 14.49 7.37
N LYS A 260 3.82 14.53 6.05
CA LYS A 260 3.10 13.74 5.04
C LYS A 260 3.41 12.25 5.12
N ASP A 261 4.59 11.88 5.59
CA ASP A 261 5.06 10.48 5.64
C ASP A 261 4.73 9.80 6.97
N ILE A 262 4.20 10.55 7.95
CA ILE A 262 3.92 10.07 9.30
C ILE A 262 2.49 9.53 9.36
N HIS A 263 2.27 8.42 10.06
CA HIS A 263 0.95 7.83 10.29
C HIS A 263 0.51 7.94 11.75
N ASP A 264 1.47 7.89 12.65
CA ASP A 264 1.27 7.92 14.09
C ASP A 264 2.14 9.01 14.70
N CYS A 265 1.67 9.64 15.79
CA CYS A 265 2.38 10.70 16.48
C CYS A 265 2.07 10.67 17.98
N PHE A 266 2.82 11.45 18.73
CA PHE A 266 2.60 11.62 20.17
C PHE A 266 2.29 13.08 20.46
N VAL A 267 1.30 13.30 21.33
CA VAL A 267 0.96 14.62 21.83
C VAL A 267 1.49 14.75 23.25
N ILE A 268 2.25 15.80 23.52
CA ILE A 268 2.73 16.13 24.87
C ILE A 268 1.67 17.00 25.51
N THR A 269 0.98 16.45 26.50
CA THR A 269 -0.15 17.13 27.18
C THR A 269 0.25 17.82 28.49
N ALA A 270 1.40 17.47 29.04
CA ALA A 270 2.02 18.15 30.17
C ALA A 270 3.53 17.91 30.19
N PHE A 271 4.29 18.91 30.63
CA PHE A 271 5.73 18.85 30.84
C PHE A 271 6.09 19.86 31.94
N ASP A 272 7.18 19.63 32.67
CA ASP A 272 7.67 20.60 33.64
C ASP A 272 8.45 21.71 32.94
N GLU A 273 8.10 22.96 33.25
CA GLU A 273 8.86 24.15 32.83
C GLU A 273 10.08 24.27 33.75
N GLU A 274 11.29 24.04 33.23
CA GLU A 274 12.55 24.42 33.91
C GLU A 274 12.87 25.92 33.80
#